data_449fb7a9b2a6c04e4eb5343f916219fc
#
_entry.id   449fb7a9b2a6c04e4eb5343f916219fc
#
_cell.length_a   1.000
_cell.length_b   1.000
_cell.length_c   1.000
_cell.angle_alpha   90.00
_cell.angle_beta   90.00
_cell.angle_gamma   90.00
#
_symmetry.space_group_name_H-M   'P 1'
#
loop_
_entity.id
_entity.type
_entity.pdbx_description
1 polymer ?
#
loop_
_entity_poly.entity_id
_entity_poly.type
_entity_poly.pdbx_seq_one_letter_code
_entity_poly.pdbx_strand_id
1 'polypeptide(L)'
;MRVIIEPADGVGPLLTAINNAKKSVEIAVFRFDRKDIETALEAAAAKGVRVTALIAFANRGGEQNLRKLELRFLNAGIIVARSSDDLTRYHDKYILIDRRVLYMLSFNFTHLDIGRSRGFGIMSTNVSWVREAINLFQADCTRTTYAPKTETFVVSPANSRKVLGSFLKRAKKQLLIYDPKISDKEMLRILQERAKAGVEIKVLGQVTGRVLFDVQKLAGTRLHTRMIIRDGRQAFVGSQSLRAAELDSRRELGLIVQDVKAVKKLIDTFESDWVLTNAKKAPAPTPKETQAPTDEPAAASEKEVEKAVQVFTKELDPLADSVKKAVRKAVAKAGEDVLNDKDVKDTMKKVVKKAVKEAVKEAVQDAQDAQEVRDAQEAKDAKGP
;
A
#
# COMPACT_ATOMS: atom_id res chain seq x y z
N MET A 1 -24.42 -4.59 4.97
CA MET A 1 -23.03 -4.41 4.51
C MET A 1 -22.74 -2.93 4.33
N ARG A 2 -21.50 -2.49 4.61
CA ARG A 2 -21.03 -1.11 4.37
C ARG A 2 -19.67 -1.16 3.65
N VAL A 3 -19.50 -0.31 2.63
CA VAL A 3 -18.20 -0.09 1.97
C VAL A 3 -17.54 1.13 2.61
N ILE A 4 -16.28 0.98 3.00
CA ILE A 4 -15.39 2.05 3.44
C ILE A 4 -14.51 2.42 2.25
N ILE A 5 -14.37 3.71 1.95
CA ILE A 5 -13.59 4.21 0.80
C ILE A 5 -12.57 5.22 1.30
N GLU A 6 -11.29 4.86 1.23
CA GLU A 6 -10.22 5.78 1.58
C GLU A 6 -9.75 6.63 0.37
N PRO A 7 -9.37 7.87 0.62
CA PRO A 7 -9.22 8.55 1.91
C PRO A 7 -10.49 9.23 2.45
N ALA A 8 -11.65 9.10 1.80
CA ALA A 8 -12.85 9.88 2.12
C ALA A 8 -13.49 9.52 3.47
N ASP A 9 -13.59 8.22 3.81
CA ASP A 9 -14.21 7.77 5.07
C ASP A 9 -13.26 7.90 6.28
N GLY A 10 -11.94 7.91 6.05
CA GLY A 10 -10.91 8.04 7.07
C GLY A 10 -10.96 6.94 8.14
N VAL A 11 -10.30 7.19 9.27
CA VAL A 11 -10.18 6.22 10.36
C VAL A 11 -11.46 6.07 11.21
N GLY A 12 -12.37 7.01 11.12
CA GLY A 12 -13.58 7.10 11.98
C GLY A 12 -14.37 5.79 12.11
N PRO A 13 -14.69 5.09 11.01
CA PRO A 13 -15.42 3.82 11.06
C PRO A 13 -14.73 2.75 11.90
N LEU A 14 -13.38 2.68 11.87
CA LEU A 14 -12.60 1.69 12.62
C LEU A 14 -12.55 2.06 14.12
N LEU A 15 -12.31 3.32 14.44
CA LEU A 15 -12.32 3.81 15.83
C LEU A 15 -13.68 3.60 16.49
N THR A 16 -14.78 3.92 15.78
CA THR A 16 -16.14 3.68 16.26
C THR A 16 -16.37 2.19 16.55
N ALA A 17 -15.89 1.30 15.68
CA ALA A 17 -16.04 -0.14 15.86
C ALA A 17 -15.29 -0.65 17.10
N ILE A 18 -14.03 -0.25 17.26
CA ILE A 18 -13.18 -0.67 18.39
C ILE A 18 -13.74 -0.13 19.72
N ASN A 19 -14.09 1.14 19.76
CA ASN A 19 -14.62 1.78 20.96
C ASN A 19 -15.96 1.21 21.45
N ASN A 20 -16.77 0.66 20.53
CA ASN A 20 -18.07 0.06 20.82
C ASN A 20 -18.01 -1.46 21.08
N ALA A 21 -16.85 -2.10 20.95
CA ALA A 21 -16.66 -3.51 21.22
C ALA A 21 -17.06 -3.84 22.70
N LYS A 22 -17.74 -4.98 22.88
CA LYS A 22 -18.24 -5.42 24.21
C LYS A 22 -17.56 -6.66 24.73
N LYS A 23 -17.09 -7.54 23.86
CA LYS A 23 -16.54 -8.84 24.21
C LYS A 23 -15.13 -9.05 23.71
N SER A 24 -14.90 -8.79 22.43
CA SER A 24 -13.58 -9.04 21.82
C SER A 24 -13.28 -8.14 20.62
N VAL A 25 -11.99 -7.84 20.46
CA VAL A 25 -11.41 -7.28 19.23
C VAL A 25 -10.27 -8.18 18.80
N GLU A 26 -10.36 -8.73 17.59
CA GLU A 26 -9.28 -9.51 16.96
C GLU A 26 -8.79 -8.71 15.74
N ILE A 27 -7.50 -8.37 15.68
CA ILE A 27 -6.94 -7.51 14.64
C ILE A 27 -5.72 -8.17 13.98
N ALA A 28 -5.73 -8.27 12.63
CA ALA A 28 -4.62 -8.75 11.83
C ALA A 28 -3.82 -7.57 11.26
N VAL A 29 -2.51 -7.53 11.53
CA VAL A 29 -1.65 -6.37 11.31
C VAL A 29 -0.45 -6.72 10.43
N PHE A 30 -0.34 -6.05 9.28
CA PHE A 30 0.88 -6.08 8.46
C PHE A 30 1.73 -4.82 8.63
N ARG A 31 1.12 -3.62 8.60
CA ARG A 31 1.77 -2.32 8.88
C ARG A 31 0.88 -1.47 9.77
N PHE A 32 1.52 -0.77 10.70
CA PHE A 32 0.81 0.00 11.71
C PHE A 32 1.63 1.22 12.13
N ASP A 33 1.03 2.41 12.03
CA ASP A 33 1.60 3.67 12.55
C ASP A 33 0.53 4.62 13.12
N ARG A 34 -0.75 4.15 13.22
CA ARG A 34 -1.89 4.93 13.72
C ARG A 34 -2.00 4.87 15.23
N LYS A 35 -1.52 5.91 15.91
CA LYS A 35 -1.58 5.99 17.37
C LYS A 35 -3.03 6.06 17.92
N ASP A 36 -3.95 6.65 17.19
CA ASP A 36 -5.37 6.70 17.55
C ASP A 36 -6.03 5.31 17.58
N ILE A 37 -5.70 4.43 16.62
CA ILE A 37 -6.15 3.01 16.65
C ILE A 37 -5.47 2.28 17.82
N GLU A 38 -4.18 2.48 18.05
CA GLU A 38 -3.46 1.91 19.19
C GLU A 38 -4.14 2.28 20.50
N THR A 39 -4.39 3.58 20.73
CA THR A 39 -5.06 4.07 21.95
C THR A 39 -6.48 3.50 22.10
N ALA A 40 -7.23 3.33 21.00
CA ALA A 40 -8.56 2.72 21.05
C ALA A 40 -8.50 1.23 21.46
N LEU A 41 -7.51 0.47 20.97
CA LEU A 41 -7.28 -0.94 21.36
C LEU A 41 -6.87 -1.06 22.83
N GLU A 42 -5.95 -0.21 23.30
CA GLU A 42 -5.52 -0.12 24.69
C GLU A 42 -6.70 0.21 25.62
N ALA A 43 -7.52 1.20 25.24
CA ALA A 43 -8.71 1.57 25.99
C ALA A 43 -9.78 0.46 26.03
N ALA A 44 -9.93 -0.30 24.94
CA ALA A 44 -10.83 -1.46 24.93
C ALA A 44 -10.34 -2.56 25.89
N ALA A 45 -9.04 -2.87 25.88
CA ALA A 45 -8.44 -3.82 26.79
C ALA A 45 -8.61 -3.40 28.26
N ALA A 46 -8.36 -2.12 28.58
CA ALA A 46 -8.54 -1.56 29.93
C ALA A 46 -10.00 -1.64 30.43
N LYS A 47 -10.99 -1.68 29.53
CA LYS A 47 -12.42 -1.89 29.85
C LYS A 47 -12.81 -3.37 29.96
N GLY A 48 -11.85 -4.31 29.89
CA GLY A 48 -12.10 -5.75 29.98
C GLY A 48 -12.52 -6.40 28.67
N VAL A 49 -12.45 -5.71 27.51
CA VAL A 49 -12.64 -6.32 26.21
C VAL A 49 -11.40 -7.18 25.88
N ARG A 50 -11.60 -8.42 25.47
CA ARG A 50 -10.49 -9.28 25.06
C ARG A 50 -9.93 -8.82 23.72
N VAL A 51 -8.78 -8.14 23.73
CA VAL A 51 -8.08 -7.71 22.51
C VAL A 51 -6.98 -8.69 22.16
N THR A 52 -6.97 -9.17 20.91
CA THR A 52 -5.93 -10.04 20.36
C THR A 52 -5.39 -9.45 19.06
N ALA A 53 -4.10 -9.22 18.99
CA ALA A 53 -3.40 -8.72 17.81
C ALA A 53 -2.55 -9.82 17.18
N LEU A 54 -2.85 -10.20 15.94
CA LEU A 54 -2.01 -11.05 15.11
C LEU A 54 -1.12 -10.17 14.24
N ILE A 55 0.18 -10.19 14.51
CA ILE A 55 1.15 -9.29 13.87
C ILE A 55 2.03 -10.09 12.90
N ALA A 56 2.29 -9.54 11.72
CA ALA A 56 3.17 -10.14 10.74
C ALA A 56 4.55 -10.45 11.34
N PHE A 57 5.03 -11.68 11.16
CA PHE A 57 6.35 -12.12 11.63
C PHE A 57 7.45 -11.28 11.01
N ALA A 58 7.41 -11.09 9.67
CA ALA A 58 8.35 -10.27 8.93
C ALA A 58 7.62 -9.18 8.11
N ASN A 59 8.21 -7.98 8.12
CA ASN A 59 7.77 -6.87 7.29
C ASN A 59 9.01 -6.09 6.83
N ARG A 60 9.53 -6.43 5.66
CA ARG A 60 10.80 -5.90 5.13
C ARG A 60 10.89 -4.37 5.29
N GLY A 61 11.82 -3.92 6.11
CA GLY A 61 12.02 -2.52 6.47
C GLY A 61 11.04 -1.96 7.53
N GLY A 62 10.34 -2.83 8.27
CA GLY A 62 9.38 -2.40 9.30
C GLY A 62 9.32 -3.32 10.52
N GLU A 63 10.16 -4.36 10.58
CA GLU A 63 10.16 -5.36 11.65
C GLU A 63 10.38 -4.76 13.03
N GLN A 64 11.33 -3.85 13.17
CA GLN A 64 11.63 -3.19 14.46
C GLN A 64 10.42 -2.42 15.00
N ASN A 65 9.69 -1.72 14.12
CA ASN A 65 8.49 -0.98 14.52
C ASN A 65 7.37 -1.91 14.97
N LEU A 66 7.22 -3.08 14.32
CA LEU A 66 6.27 -4.10 14.74
C LEU A 66 6.67 -4.71 16.09
N ARG A 67 7.97 -4.96 16.35
CA ARG A 67 8.44 -5.46 17.66
C ARG A 67 8.17 -4.44 18.77
N LYS A 68 8.37 -3.15 18.52
CA LYS A 68 8.02 -2.07 19.46
C LYS A 68 6.51 -2.00 19.70
N LEU A 69 5.69 -2.19 18.66
CA LEU A 69 4.23 -2.24 18.79
C LEU A 69 3.79 -3.42 19.66
N GLU A 70 4.37 -4.61 19.45
CA GLU A 70 4.08 -5.80 20.27
C GLU A 70 4.33 -5.56 21.75
N LEU A 71 5.47 -4.95 22.09
CA LEU A 71 5.79 -4.64 23.49
C LEU A 71 4.77 -3.67 24.11
N ARG A 72 4.34 -2.66 23.37
CA ARG A 72 3.30 -1.72 23.86
C ARG A 72 1.97 -2.42 24.05
N PHE A 73 1.57 -3.26 23.12
CA PHE A 73 0.34 -4.04 23.22
C PHE A 73 0.37 -5.01 24.42
N LEU A 74 1.47 -5.74 24.63
CA LEU A 74 1.63 -6.61 25.78
C LEU A 74 1.54 -5.85 27.11
N ASN A 75 2.20 -4.67 27.20
CA ASN A 75 2.13 -3.81 28.38
C ASN A 75 0.71 -3.27 28.67
N ALA A 76 -0.12 -3.14 27.62
CA ALA A 76 -1.53 -2.73 27.76
C ALA A 76 -2.48 -3.92 28.00
N GLY A 77 -1.97 -5.13 28.22
CA GLY A 77 -2.79 -6.33 28.45
C GLY A 77 -3.43 -6.91 27.18
N ILE A 78 -2.97 -6.51 25.99
CA ILE A 78 -3.41 -7.05 24.72
C ILE A 78 -2.66 -8.35 24.44
N ILE A 79 -3.37 -9.39 24.04
CA ILE A 79 -2.79 -10.67 23.62
C ILE A 79 -2.13 -10.48 22.25
N VAL A 80 -0.86 -10.88 22.12
CA VAL A 80 -0.11 -10.77 20.86
C VAL A 80 0.27 -12.14 20.34
N ALA A 81 -0.06 -12.40 19.09
CA ALA A 81 0.42 -13.54 18.30
C ALA A 81 1.23 -13.04 17.10
N ARG A 82 2.18 -13.84 16.62
CA ARG A 82 2.91 -13.61 15.37
C ARG A 82 2.46 -14.61 14.32
N SER A 83 2.31 -14.16 13.08
CA SER A 83 2.03 -15.05 11.96
C SER A 83 3.14 -16.09 11.77
N SER A 84 2.88 -17.12 10.97
CA SER A 84 3.91 -18.08 10.56
C SER A 84 5.06 -17.37 9.81
N ASP A 85 6.26 -17.95 9.89
CA ASP A 85 7.49 -17.52 9.22
C ASP A 85 7.73 -18.25 7.88
N ASP A 86 6.97 -19.30 7.60
CA ASP A 86 7.00 -20.06 6.34
C ASP A 86 6.32 -19.35 5.16
N LEU A 87 5.47 -18.36 5.43
CA LEU A 87 4.86 -17.53 4.40
C LEU A 87 5.84 -16.49 3.86
N THR A 88 5.93 -16.34 2.54
CA THR A 88 6.73 -15.26 1.93
C THR A 88 6.37 -13.88 2.50
N ARG A 89 5.10 -13.70 2.87
CA ARG A 89 4.59 -12.51 3.56
C ARG A 89 3.21 -12.77 4.15
N TYR A 90 3.00 -12.37 5.40
CA TYR A 90 1.67 -12.20 5.98
C TYR A 90 1.17 -10.79 5.64
N HIS A 91 0.08 -10.68 4.85
CA HIS A 91 -0.35 -9.38 4.33
C HIS A 91 -1.82 -9.08 4.58
N ASP A 92 -2.46 -9.82 5.47
CA ASP A 92 -3.85 -9.59 5.86
C ASP A 92 -4.03 -8.33 6.70
N LYS A 93 -5.18 -7.68 6.52
CA LYS A 93 -5.64 -6.52 7.28
C LYS A 93 -7.12 -6.64 7.50
N TYR A 94 -7.50 -7.05 8.69
CA TYR A 94 -8.91 -7.12 9.07
C TYR A 94 -9.09 -6.97 10.58
N ILE A 95 -10.30 -6.62 10.98
CA ILE A 95 -10.71 -6.54 12.38
C ILE A 95 -12.00 -7.35 12.53
N LEU A 96 -12.06 -8.18 13.56
CA LEU A 96 -13.27 -8.82 14.03
C LEU A 96 -13.71 -8.15 15.33
N ILE A 97 -14.95 -7.68 15.37
CA ILE A 97 -15.57 -7.09 16.55
C ILE A 97 -16.59 -8.08 17.12
N ASP A 98 -16.41 -8.42 18.38
CA ASP A 98 -17.29 -9.33 19.16
C ASP A 98 -17.60 -10.66 18.45
N ARG A 99 -16.75 -11.08 17.52
CA ARG A 99 -16.95 -12.23 16.63
C ARG A 99 -18.29 -12.19 15.88
N ARG A 100 -18.78 -10.99 15.58
CA ARG A 100 -20.06 -10.74 14.91
C ARG A 100 -19.93 -9.83 13.70
N VAL A 101 -18.93 -8.97 13.69
CA VAL A 101 -18.70 -8.00 12.61
C VAL A 101 -17.28 -8.15 12.09
N LEU A 102 -17.15 -8.35 10.79
CA LEU A 102 -15.88 -8.36 10.07
C LEU A 102 -15.66 -7.02 9.36
N TYR A 103 -14.51 -6.43 9.57
CA TYR A 103 -13.93 -5.34 8.78
C TYR A 103 -12.77 -5.92 7.97
N MET A 104 -12.99 -6.30 6.72
CA MET A 104 -11.94 -6.70 5.79
C MET A 104 -11.43 -5.47 5.04
N LEU A 105 -10.10 -5.22 5.05
CA LEU A 105 -9.49 -4.01 4.54
C LEU A 105 -8.46 -4.31 3.44
N SER A 106 -8.46 -3.54 2.37
CA SER A 106 -7.39 -3.57 1.36
C SER A 106 -6.20 -2.67 1.73
N PHE A 107 -6.28 -1.94 2.83
CA PHE A 107 -5.31 -0.94 3.28
C PHE A 107 -4.78 -1.24 4.69
N ASN A 108 -3.57 -0.77 5.00
CA ASN A 108 -2.96 -0.94 6.31
C ASN A 108 -3.47 0.11 7.32
N PHE A 109 -3.20 -0.13 8.59
CA PHE A 109 -3.47 0.81 9.68
C PHE A 109 -2.38 1.90 9.73
N THR A 110 -2.22 2.63 8.63
CA THR A 110 -1.20 3.67 8.49
C THR A 110 -1.79 5.00 8.03
N HIS A 111 -1.13 6.10 8.42
CA HIS A 111 -1.51 7.45 7.96
C HIS A 111 -1.49 7.56 6.44
N LEU A 112 -0.49 6.92 5.79
CA LEU A 112 -0.38 6.94 4.34
C LEU A 112 -1.55 6.22 3.64
N ASP A 113 -1.92 5.04 4.14
CA ASP A 113 -2.94 4.23 3.47
C ASP A 113 -4.35 4.79 3.70
N ILE A 114 -4.65 5.23 4.93
CA ILE A 114 -5.97 5.79 5.28
C ILE A 114 -6.13 7.21 4.76
N GLY A 115 -5.09 8.07 4.86
CA GLY A 115 -5.22 9.49 4.54
C GLY A 115 -4.87 9.89 3.10
N ARG A 116 -4.11 9.08 2.34
CA ARG A 116 -3.56 9.48 1.04
C ARG A 116 -3.64 8.43 -0.05
N SER A 117 -4.25 7.28 0.22
CA SER A 117 -4.33 6.19 -0.75
C SER A 117 -5.76 5.83 -1.07
N ARG A 118 -6.04 5.43 -2.32
CA ARG A 118 -7.28 4.75 -2.67
C ARG A 118 -7.25 3.37 -2.04
N GLY A 119 -8.12 3.15 -1.06
CA GLY A 119 -8.32 1.92 -0.34
C GLY A 119 -9.79 1.58 -0.20
N PHE A 120 -10.13 0.29 -0.11
CA PHE A 120 -11.49 -0.16 0.17
C PHE A 120 -11.52 -1.07 1.39
N GLY A 121 -12.57 -0.92 2.20
CA GLY A 121 -12.90 -1.84 3.27
C GLY A 121 -14.34 -2.33 3.14
N ILE A 122 -14.58 -3.58 3.55
CA ILE A 122 -15.91 -4.18 3.61
C ILE A 122 -16.24 -4.48 5.06
N MET A 123 -17.20 -3.77 5.61
CA MET A 123 -17.81 -4.09 6.92
C MET A 123 -19.01 -4.99 6.69
N SER A 124 -19.02 -6.15 7.33
CA SER A 124 -20.05 -7.17 7.12
C SER A 124 -20.40 -7.91 8.41
N THR A 125 -21.71 -8.23 8.55
CA THR A 125 -22.25 -9.12 9.57
C THR A 125 -22.65 -10.48 8.98
N ASN A 126 -22.22 -10.79 7.74
CA ASN A 126 -22.49 -12.07 7.12
C ASN A 126 -21.87 -13.20 7.96
N VAL A 127 -22.72 -14.07 8.47
CA VAL A 127 -22.33 -15.13 9.42
C VAL A 127 -21.26 -16.08 8.85
N SER A 128 -21.36 -16.39 7.54
CA SER A 128 -20.39 -17.26 6.87
C SER A 128 -19.00 -16.59 6.81
N TRP A 129 -18.92 -15.33 6.38
CA TRP A 129 -17.65 -14.61 6.31
C TRP A 129 -17.03 -14.33 7.68
N VAL A 130 -17.88 -14.00 8.67
CA VAL A 130 -17.41 -13.82 10.07
C VAL A 130 -16.84 -15.12 10.59
N ARG A 131 -17.49 -16.26 10.36
CA ARG A 131 -17.00 -17.58 10.78
C ARG A 131 -15.68 -17.93 10.09
N GLU A 132 -15.57 -17.71 8.77
CA GLU A 132 -14.34 -17.95 8.03
C GLU A 132 -13.20 -17.07 8.56
N ALA A 133 -13.46 -15.78 8.84
CA ALA A 133 -12.45 -14.87 9.37
C ALA A 133 -11.99 -15.26 10.79
N ILE A 134 -12.90 -15.76 11.65
CA ILE A 134 -12.56 -16.30 12.97
C ILE A 134 -11.64 -17.53 12.82
N ASN A 135 -12.02 -18.47 11.94
CA ASN A 135 -11.23 -19.68 11.71
C ASN A 135 -9.86 -19.36 11.14
N LEU A 136 -9.78 -18.43 10.18
CA LEU A 136 -8.53 -17.95 9.60
C LEU A 136 -7.64 -17.31 10.69
N PHE A 137 -8.21 -16.41 11.51
CA PHE A 137 -7.48 -15.75 12.59
C PHE A 137 -6.90 -16.75 13.58
N GLN A 138 -7.71 -17.74 14.00
CA GLN A 138 -7.27 -18.79 14.92
C GLN A 138 -6.16 -19.64 14.29
N ALA A 139 -6.34 -20.09 13.04
CA ALA A 139 -5.35 -20.89 12.34
C ALA A 139 -4.01 -20.14 12.19
N ASP A 140 -4.05 -18.86 11.83
CA ASP A 140 -2.85 -18.05 11.69
C ASP A 140 -2.18 -17.74 13.03
N CYS A 141 -2.95 -17.55 14.13
CA CYS A 141 -2.41 -17.41 15.48
C CYS A 141 -1.72 -18.69 15.99
N THR A 142 -2.27 -19.85 15.65
CA THR A 142 -1.73 -21.16 16.06
C THR A 142 -0.78 -21.79 15.03
N ARG A 143 -0.56 -21.09 13.89
CA ARG A 143 0.30 -21.54 12.78
C ARG A 143 -0.14 -22.88 12.19
N THR A 144 -1.44 -23.09 12.10
CA THR A 144 -2.04 -24.28 11.52
C THR A 144 -2.57 -24.02 10.11
N THR A 145 -2.74 -25.06 9.32
CA THR A 145 -3.26 -24.95 7.96
C THR A 145 -4.71 -24.47 7.98
N TYR A 146 -5.02 -23.54 7.07
CA TYR A 146 -6.37 -23.04 6.85
C TYR A 146 -6.82 -23.26 5.41
N ALA A 147 -8.04 -23.77 5.25
CA ALA A 147 -8.72 -23.89 3.97
C ALA A 147 -10.13 -23.27 4.05
N PRO A 148 -10.44 -22.26 3.21
CA PRO A 148 -11.76 -21.61 3.22
C PRO A 148 -12.84 -22.58 2.70
N LYS A 149 -14.01 -22.57 3.34
CA LYS A 149 -15.18 -23.38 2.96
C LYS A 149 -16.10 -22.65 2.00
N THR A 150 -15.93 -21.31 1.86
CA THR A 150 -16.78 -20.43 1.07
C THR A 150 -15.99 -19.84 -0.09
N GLU A 151 -16.45 -20.02 -1.32
CA GLU A 151 -15.77 -19.46 -2.52
C GLU A 151 -15.75 -17.93 -2.53
N THR A 152 -16.66 -17.27 -1.81
CA THR A 152 -16.70 -15.80 -1.71
C THR A 152 -15.74 -15.24 -0.66
N PHE A 153 -15.07 -16.12 0.10
CA PHE A 153 -14.00 -15.77 1.04
C PHE A 153 -12.67 -16.24 0.45
N VAL A 154 -11.94 -15.28 -0.12
CA VAL A 154 -10.76 -15.55 -0.97
C VAL A 154 -9.50 -15.41 -0.15
N VAL A 155 -8.75 -16.49 0.03
CA VAL A 155 -7.54 -16.52 0.84
C VAL A 155 -6.36 -17.08 0.05
N SER A 156 -5.27 -16.35 0.01
CA SER A 156 -4.00 -16.86 -0.53
C SER A 156 -3.19 -17.60 0.56
N PRO A 157 -2.48 -18.63 0.18
CA PRO A 157 -2.40 -19.30 -1.12
C PRO A 157 -3.55 -20.31 -1.35
N ALA A 158 -4.49 -20.48 -0.40
CA ALA A 158 -5.41 -21.60 -0.33
C ALA A 158 -6.36 -21.72 -1.55
N ASN A 159 -7.04 -20.62 -1.95
CA ASN A 159 -8.02 -20.68 -3.04
C ASN A 159 -7.96 -19.50 -4.02
N SER A 160 -7.15 -18.49 -3.78
CA SER A 160 -7.21 -17.21 -4.50
C SER A 160 -6.99 -17.37 -6.02
N ARG A 161 -5.99 -18.12 -6.46
CA ARG A 161 -5.73 -18.36 -7.89
C ARG A 161 -6.95 -18.98 -8.59
N LYS A 162 -7.49 -20.06 -8.02
CA LYS A 162 -8.67 -20.75 -8.58
C LYS A 162 -9.88 -19.85 -8.62
N VAL A 163 -10.17 -19.18 -7.52
CA VAL A 163 -11.38 -18.35 -7.37
C VAL A 163 -11.30 -17.10 -8.26
N LEU A 164 -10.18 -16.36 -8.24
CA LEU A 164 -10.02 -15.15 -9.05
C LEU A 164 -9.94 -15.47 -10.54
N GLY A 165 -9.24 -16.55 -10.93
CA GLY A 165 -9.22 -17.01 -12.31
C GLY A 165 -10.63 -17.37 -12.81
N SER A 166 -11.43 -18.09 -12.01
CA SER A 166 -12.84 -18.41 -12.32
C SER A 166 -13.69 -17.15 -12.35
N PHE A 167 -13.47 -16.21 -11.43
CA PHE A 167 -14.18 -14.94 -11.39
C PHE A 167 -13.98 -14.14 -12.68
N LEU A 168 -12.76 -14.02 -13.17
CA LEU A 168 -12.42 -13.33 -14.42
C LEU A 168 -12.99 -14.05 -15.64
N LYS A 169 -12.86 -15.38 -15.74
CA LYS A 169 -13.38 -16.20 -16.86
C LYS A 169 -14.89 -16.06 -17.06
N ARG A 170 -15.64 -15.82 -15.98
CA ARG A 170 -17.11 -15.66 -16.02
C ARG A 170 -17.58 -14.28 -16.47
N ALA A 171 -16.68 -13.32 -16.71
CA ALA A 171 -17.07 -11.99 -17.20
C ALA A 171 -17.69 -12.09 -18.60
N LYS A 172 -18.85 -11.42 -18.78
CA LYS A 172 -19.60 -11.44 -20.05
C LYS A 172 -19.72 -10.07 -20.70
N LYS A 173 -19.67 -8.99 -19.89
CA LYS A 173 -19.88 -7.62 -20.36
C LYS A 173 -18.73 -6.70 -20.03
N GLN A 174 -18.30 -6.68 -18.75
CA GLN A 174 -17.35 -5.68 -18.27
C GLN A 174 -16.52 -6.18 -17.10
N LEU A 175 -15.26 -5.75 -17.06
CA LEU A 175 -14.36 -5.82 -15.91
C LEU A 175 -13.78 -4.43 -15.60
N LEU A 176 -14.07 -3.90 -14.40
CA LEU A 176 -13.42 -2.69 -13.88
C LEU A 176 -12.44 -3.09 -12.79
N ILE A 177 -11.16 -2.76 -12.96
CA ILE A 177 -10.09 -3.31 -12.14
C ILE A 177 -9.22 -2.19 -11.54
N TYR A 178 -9.09 -2.18 -10.21
CA TYR A 178 -7.96 -1.53 -9.54
C TYR A 178 -6.93 -2.60 -9.18
N ASP A 179 -5.74 -2.48 -9.71
CA ASP A 179 -4.61 -3.34 -9.34
C ASP A 179 -3.28 -2.60 -9.51
N PRO A 180 -2.47 -2.45 -8.45
CA PRO A 180 -1.18 -1.80 -8.54
C PRO A 180 -0.27 -2.39 -9.62
N LYS A 181 -0.36 -3.71 -9.86
CA LYS A 181 0.40 -4.37 -10.93
C LYS A 181 -0.13 -5.77 -11.25
N ILE A 182 -0.67 -5.94 -12.42
CA ILE A 182 -1.05 -7.24 -13.00
C ILE A 182 0.16 -7.81 -13.75
N SER A 183 0.68 -8.97 -13.32
CA SER A 183 1.85 -9.61 -13.95
C SER A 183 1.81 -11.13 -13.97
N ASP A 184 0.77 -11.76 -13.43
CA ASP A 184 0.60 -13.21 -13.51
C ASP A 184 0.22 -13.63 -14.93
N LYS A 185 0.95 -14.58 -15.51
CA LYS A 185 0.79 -14.99 -16.91
C LYS A 185 -0.58 -15.60 -17.19
N GLU A 186 -1.10 -16.41 -16.27
CA GLU A 186 -2.42 -17.03 -16.43
C GLU A 186 -3.53 -15.98 -16.35
N MET A 187 -3.49 -15.09 -15.37
CA MET A 187 -4.48 -14.03 -15.21
C MET A 187 -4.46 -13.07 -16.41
N LEU A 188 -3.29 -12.72 -16.92
CA LEU A 188 -3.16 -11.93 -18.15
C LEU A 188 -3.76 -12.63 -19.36
N ARG A 189 -3.52 -13.95 -19.52
CA ARG A 189 -4.12 -14.73 -20.59
C ARG A 189 -5.65 -14.72 -20.50
N ILE A 190 -6.22 -14.91 -19.31
CA ILE A 190 -7.67 -14.86 -19.11
C ILE A 190 -8.23 -13.48 -19.48
N LEU A 191 -7.60 -12.40 -19.03
CA LEU A 191 -8.03 -11.04 -19.38
C LEU A 191 -7.99 -10.80 -20.91
N GLN A 192 -6.92 -11.23 -21.57
CA GLN A 192 -6.81 -11.14 -23.03
C GLN A 192 -7.89 -11.93 -23.75
N GLU A 193 -8.20 -13.16 -23.30
CA GLU A 193 -9.28 -13.98 -23.84
C GLU A 193 -10.65 -13.31 -23.67
N ARG A 194 -10.91 -12.67 -22.51
CA ARG A 194 -12.15 -11.93 -22.28
C ARG A 194 -12.24 -10.69 -23.15
N ALA A 195 -11.18 -9.93 -23.30
CA ALA A 195 -11.12 -8.79 -24.21
C ALA A 195 -11.40 -9.19 -25.68
N LYS A 196 -10.80 -10.28 -26.16
CA LYS A 196 -11.06 -10.86 -27.49
C LYS A 196 -12.51 -11.31 -27.65
N ALA A 197 -13.17 -11.75 -26.57
CA ALA A 197 -14.58 -12.13 -26.56
C ALA A 197 -15.53 -10.93 -26.43
N GLY A 198 -15.04 -9.69 -26.52
CA GLY A 198 -15.86 -8.47 -26.49
C GLY A 198 -16.17 -7.96 -25.09
N VAL A 199 -15.52 -8.47 -24.03
CA VAL A 199 -15.68 -7.92 -22.68
C VAL A 199 -14.91 -6.61 -22.58
N GLU A 200 -15.59 -5.54 -22.18
CA GLU A 200 -14.96 -4.25 -21.87
C GLU A 200 -14.10 -4.39 -20.62
N ILE A 201 -12.80 -4.05 -20.72
CA ILE A 201 -11.88 -4.13 -19.57
C ILE A 201 -11.20 -2.78 -19.38
N LYS A 202 -11.40 -2.21 -18.19
CA LYS A 202 -10.72 -0.98 -17.74
C LYS A 202 -9.87 -1.26 -16.51
N VAL A 203 -8.59 -0.88 -16.55
CA VAL A 203 -7.65 -1.08 -15.44
C VAL A 203 -7.11 0.27 -14.96
N LEU A 204 -7.34 0.59 -13.70
CA LEU A 204 -6.59 1.63 -12.98
C LEU A 204 -5.43 0.97 -12.25
N GLY A 205 -4.23 1.12 -12.83
CA GLY A 205 -3.01 0.47 -12.31
C GLY A 205 -1.93 0.27 -13.34
N GLN A 206 -1.26 -0.88 -13.28
CA GLN A 206 -0.20 -1.26 -14.21
C GLN A 206 -0.42 -2.70 -14.68
N VAL A 207 -0.05 -2.97 -15.93
CA VAL A 207 -0.10 -4.30 -16.53
C VAL A 207 1.24 -4.59 -17.21
N THR A 208 1.74 -5.83 -17.07
CA THR A 208 2.98 -6.24 -17.74
C THR A 208 2.68 -6.68 -19.16
N GLY A 209 3.46 -6.16 -20.13
CA GLY A 209 3.34 -6.48 -21.55
C GLY A 209 2.26 -5.66 -22.28
N ARG A 210 2.07 -5.97 -23.59
CA ARG A 210 1.06 -5.33 -24.42
C ARG A 210 -0.29 -6.03 -24.23
N VAL A 211 -1.36 -5.27 -24.04
CA VAL A 211 -2.71 -5.76 -23.78
C VAL A 211 -3.74 -5.14 -24.74
N LEU A 212 -4.90 -5.80 -24.89
CA LEU A 212 -6.00 -5.40 -25.79
C LEU A 212 -7.12 -4.65 -25.06
N PHE A 213 -6.81 -4.05 -23.93
CA PHE A 213 -7.78 -3.33 -23.10
C PHE A 213 -7.17 -2.08 -22.47
N ASP A 214 -8.02 -1.23 -21.93
CA ASP A 214 -7.62 0.08 -21.43
C ASP A 214 -6.91 -0.01 -20.08
N VAL A 215 -5.71 0.57 -20.00
CA VAL A 215 -4.91 0.64 -18.78
C VAL A 215 -4.49 2.08 -18.52
N GLN A 216 -4.78 2.55 -17.32
CA GLN A 216 -4.42 3.89 -16.89
C GLN A 216 -3.81 3.87 -15.49
N LYS A 217 -2.85 4.76 -15.23
CA LYS A 217 -2.30 4.97 -13.90
C LYS A 217 -3.23 5.92 -13.14
N LEU A 218 -3.77 5.46 -12.01
CA LEU A 218 -4.65 6.28 -11.15
C LEU A 218 -4.02 7.65 -10.87
N ALA A 219 -4.78 8.72 -11.11
CA ALA A 219 -4.38 10.09 -10.86
C ALA A 219 -4.98 10.61 -9.54
N GLY A 220 -4.28 11.53 -8.87
CA GLY A 220 -4.76 12.24 -7.68
C GLY A 220 -4.53 11.54 -6.36
N THR A 221 -4.62 10.22 -6.29
CA THR A 221 -4.35 9.43 -5.09
C THR A 221 -3.39 8.28 -5.36
N ARG A 222 -2.67 7.84 -4.32
CA ARG A 222 -1.84 6.64 -4.42
C ARG A 222 -2.73 5.41 -4.53
N LEU A 223 -2.50 4.55 -5.52
CA LEU A 223 -3.18 3.28 -5.65
C LEU A 223 -2.63 2.27 -4.65
N HIS A 224 -3.49 1.77 -3.74
CA HIS A 224 -3.13 0.73 -2.79
C HIS A 224 -4.16 -0.41 -2.69
N THR A 225 -5.33 -0.23 -3.30
CA THR A 225 -6.40 -1.24 -3.29
C THR A 225 -6.25 -2.27 -4.41
N ARG A 226 -6.92 -3.41 -4.25
CA ARG A 226 -7.20 -4.41 -5.27
C ARG A 226 -8.69 -4.64 -5.29
N MET A 227 -9.29 -4.39 -6.43
CA MET A 227 -10.72 -4.54 -6.62
C MET A 227 -11.00 -4.94 -8.07
N ILE A 228 -11.92 -5.85 -8.26
CA ILE A 228 -12.37 -6.28 -9.59
C ILE A 228 -13.89 -6.29 -9.58
N ILE A 229 -14.53 -5.42 -10.36
CA ILE A 229 -15.98 -5.46 -10.58
C ILE A 229 -16.24 -6.24 -11.84
N ARG A 230 -17.15 -7.20 -11.78
CA ARG A 230 -17.59 -8.03 -12.89
C ARG A 230 -19.04 -7.75 -13.25
N ASP A 231 -19.26 -7.38 -14.50
CA ASP A 231 -20.58 -7.21 -15.13
C ASP A 231 -21.55 -6.29 -14.34
N GLY A 232 -21.02 -5.38 -13.53
CA GLY A 232 -21.78 -4.47 -12.66
C GLY A 232 -22.58 -5.15 -11.54
N ARG A 233 -22.34 -6.44 -11.27
CA ARG A 233 -23.15 -7.25 -10.32
C ARG A 233 -22.38 -7.81 -9.15
N GLN A 234 -21.10 -8.05 -9.32
CA GLN A 234 -20.24 -8.64 -8.30
C GLN A 234 -18.93 -7.88 -8.24
N ALA A 235 -18.39 -7.76 -7.05
CA ALA A 235 -17.08 -7.15 -6.86
C ALA A 235 -16.20 -8.03 -5.96
N PHE A 236 -14.99 -8.33 -6.41
CA PHE A 236 -13.92 -8.75 -5.54
C PHE A 236 -13.27 -7.51 -4.92
N VAL A 237 -13.10 -7.49 -3.60
CA VAL A 237 -12.33 -6.49 -2.86
C VAL A 237 -11.36 -7.24 -1.95
N GLY A 238 -10.06 -6.92 -2.01
CA GLY A 238 -9.06 -7.63 -1.22
C GLY A 238 -7.68 -7.01 -1.25
N SER A 239 -6.71 -7.81 -0.82
CA SER A 239 -5.30 -7.44 -0.81
C SER A 239 -4.48 -8.14 -1.92
N GLN A 240 -5.07 -9.09 -2.64
CA GLN A 240 -4.44 -9.86 -3.71
C GLN A 240 -4.37 -9.07 -5.03
N SER A 241 -3.19 -8.70 -5.49
CA SER A 241 -2.95 -8.35 -6.90
C SER A 241 -2.91 -9.62 -7.75
N LEU A 242 -3.21 -9.48 -9.04
CA LEU A 242 -3.08 -10.57 -10.03
C LEU A 242 -1.58 -10.80 -10.36
N ARG A 243 -0.85 -11.27 -9.34
CA ARG A 243 0.58 -11.58 -9.34
C ARG A 243 0.82 -12.94 -8.68
N ALA A 244 1.71 -13.74 -9.24
CA ALA A 244 1.99 -15.09 -8.74
C ALA A 244 2.29 -15.11 -7.23
N ALA A 245 3.17 -14.23 -6.74
CA ALA A 245 3.51 -14.19 -5.32
C ALA A 245 2.31 -13.89 -4.39
N GLU A 246 1.38 -13.06 -4.83
CA GLU A 246 0.20 -12.68 -4.03
C GLU A 246 -0.91 -13.73 -4.13
N LEU A 247 -0.92 -14.52 -5.21
CA LEU A 247 -1.88 -15.60 -5.39
C LEU A 247 -1.45 -16.90 -4.70
N ASP A 248 -0.13 -17.21 -4.68
CA ASP A 248 0.36 -18.56 -4.41
C ASP A 248 1.27 -18.70 -3.19
N SER A 249 1.82 -17.60 -2.62
CA SER A 249 2.85 -17.73 -1.58
C SER A 249 2.74 -16.75 -0.41
N ARG A 250 1.81 -15.78 -0.49
CA ARG A 250 1.53 -14.84 0.60
C ARG A 250 0.24 -15.20 1.30
N ARG A 251 0.07 -14.78 2.54
CA ARG A 251 -1.24 -14.71 3.17
C ARG A 251 -1.89 -13.39 2.76
N GLU A 252 -2.99 -13.48 2.01
CA GLU A 252 -3.78 -12.36 1.52
C GLU A 252 -5.27 -12.71 1.67
N LEU A 253 -6.09 -11.72 1.99
CA LEU A 253 -7.53 -11.88 2.19
C LEU A 253 -8.33 -10.96 1.27
N GLY A 254 -9.45 -11.49 0.75
CA GLY A 254 -10.44 -10.73 -0.01
C GLY A 254 -11.82 -11.35 0.04
N LEU A 255 -12.82 -10.58 -0.36
CA LEU A 255 -14.22 -10.98 -0.41
C LEU A 255 -14.81 -10.77 -1.79
N ILE A 256 -15.68 -11.67 -2.25
CA ILE A 256 -16.53 -11.47 -3.42
C ILE A 256 -17.92 -11.02 -2.95
N VAL A 257 -18.21 -9.75 -3.18
CA VAL A 257 -19.41 -9.04 -2.75
C VAL A 257 -20.48 -9.08 -3.85
N GLN A 258 -21.74 -9.28 -3.47
CA GLN A 258 -22.90 -9.29 -4.37
C GLN A 258 -24.01 -8.30 -3.93
N ASP A 259 -23.79 -7.57 -2.84
CA ASP A 259 -24.71 -6.55 -2.36
C ASP A 259 -24.81 -5.40 -3.37
N VAL A 260 -26.02 -5.16 -3.88
CA VAL A 260 -26.26 -4.21 -4.98
C VAL A 260 -25.81 -2.79 -4.62
N LYS A 261 -26.07 -2.34 -3.38
CA LYS A 261 -25.68 -0.99 -2.92
C LYS A 261 -24.16 -0.87 -2.77
N ALA A 262 -23.51 -1.92 -2.25
CA ALA A 262 -22.07 -1.95 -2.12
C ALA A 262 -21.38 -1.97 -3.49
N VAL A 263 -21.82 -2.83 -4.42
CA VAL A 263 -21.27 -2.90 -5.78
C VAL A 263 -21.48 -1.58 -6.52
N LYS A 264 -22.68 -0.96 -6.41
CA LYS A 264 -22.92 0.36 -7.01
C LYS A 264 -21.94 1.42 -6.47
N LYS A 265 -21.74 1.50 -5.15
CA LYS A 265 -20.79 2.46 -4.54
C LYS A 265 -19.36 2.26 -5.06
N LEU A 266 -18.94 1.02 -5.27
CA LEU A 266 -17.62 0.69 -5.85
C LEU A 266 -17.53 1.10 -7.32
N ILE A 267 -18.59 0.90 -8.13
CA ILE A 267 -18.66 1.34 -9.52
C ILE A 267 -18.57 2.87 -9.60
N ASP A 268 -19.40 3.57 -8.84
CA ASP A 268 -19.44 5.04 -8.83
C ASP A 268 -18.05 5.62 -8.48
N THR A 269 -17.34 4.98 -7.56
CA THR A 269 -15.96 5.38 -7.20
C THR A 269 -14.98 5.11 -8.35
N PHE A 270 -15.08 3.94 -9.00
CA PHE A 270 -14.22 3.61 -10.13
C PHE A 270 -14.40 4.59 -11.30
N GLU A 271 -15.65 4.85 -11.68
CA GLU A 271 -15.96 5.75 -12.79
C GLU A 271 -15.50 7.18 -12.50
N SER A 272 -15.68 7.66 -11.27
CA SER A 272 -15.17 8.97 -10.85
C SER A 272 -13.64 9.05 -10.97
N ASP A 273 -12.92 8.04 -10.51
CA ASP A 273 -11.46 7.97 -10.60
C ASP A 273 -10.98 7.82 -12.05
N TRP A 274 -11.74 7.09 -12.89
CA TRP A 274 -11.46 6.92 -14.31
C TRP A 274 -11.56 8.24 -15.06
N VAL A 275 -12.66 8.97 -14.86
CA VAL A 275 -12.89 10.30 -15.47
C VAL A 275 -11.82 11.29 -15.01
N LEU A 276 -11.50 11.35 -13.72
CA LEU A 276 -10.46 12.23 -13.18
C LEU A 276 -9.08 11.92 -13.78
N THR A 277 -8.78 10.64 -14.01
CA THR A 277 -7.53 10.18 -14.60
C THR A 277 -7.43 10.61 -16.06
N ASN A 278 -8.53 10.53 -16.83
CA ASN A 278 -8.60 10.97 -18.22
C ASN A 278 -8.47 12.50 -18.34
N ALA A 279 -9.18 13.25 -17.49
CA ALA A 279 -9.10 14.71 -17.49
C ALA A 279 -7.69 15.25 -17.24
N LYS A 280 -6.91 14.56 -16.39
CA LYS A 280 -5.50 14.91 -16.13
C LYS A 280 -4.52 14.48 -17.24
N LYS A 281 -4.96 13.65 -18.19
CA LYS A 281 -4.17 13.27 -19.39
C LYS A 281 -4.48 14.15 -20.59
N ALA A 282 -5.64 14.85 -20.61
CA ALA A 282 -5.94 15.79 -21.69
C ALA A 282 -4.86 16.88 -21.72
N PRO A 283 -4.28 17.20 -22.88
CA PRO A 283 -3.36 18.31 -23.00
C PRO A 283 -4.09 19.57 -22.51
N ALA A 284 -3.37 20.44 -21.78
CA ALA A 284 -3.88 21.76 -21.43
C ALA A 284 -4.39 22.45 -22.70
N PRO A 285 -5.54 23.17 -22.65
CA PRO A 285 -6.03 23.89 -23.83
C PRO A 285 -4.90 24.79 -24.38
N THR A 286 -4.54 24.56 -25.62
CA THR A 286 -3.54 25.39 -26.33
C THR A 286 -3.93 26.85 -26.21
N PRO A 287 -3.06 27.73 -25.72
CA PRO A 287 -3.30 29.15 -25.79
C PRO A 287 -3.43 29.51 -27.29
N LYS A 288 -4.44 30.31 -27.64
CA LYS A 288 -4.61 30.86 -28.99
C LYS A 288 -3.30 31.50 -29.40
N GLU A 289 -2.85 31.14 -30.61
CA GLU A 289 -1.67 31.71 -31.28
C GLU A 289 -1.71 33.23 -31.23
N THR A 290 -0.79 33.80 -30.48
CA THR A 290 -0.28 35.14 -30.74
C THR A 290 1.11 34.93 -31.30
N GLN A 291 1.32 35.51 -32.50
CA GLN A 291 2.49 35.40 -33.36
C GLN A 291 3.79 35.53 -32.57
N ALA A 292 4.71 34.63 -32.86
CA ALA A 292 6.05 34.57 -32.30
C ALA A 292 6.93 35.72 -32.84
N PRO A 293 7.90 36.15 -32.06
CA PRO A 293 9.22 36.50 -32.60
C PRO A 293 10.16 35.31 -32.44
N THR A 294 10.86 35.01 -33.49
CA THR A 294 12.02 34.11 -33.57
C THR A 294 13.12 34.61 -32.66
N ASP A 295 13.55 33.75 -31.71
CA ASP A 295 14.90 33.82 -31.15
C ASP A 295 15.33 32.46 -30.59
N GLU A 296 16.58 32.12 -30.81
CA GLU A 296 17.28 30.87 -30.45
C GLU A 296 17.30 30.63 -28.94
N PRO A 297 17.43 29.37 -28.48
CA PRO A 297 17.41 29.07 -27.06
C PRO A 297 18.68 29.58 -26.37
N ALA A 298 18.53 30.57 -25.52
CA ALA A 298 19.57 31.01 -24.60
C ALA A 298 19.78 29.98 -23.48
N ALA A 299 21.04 29.71 -23.14
CA ALA A 299 21.48 28.88 -22.06
C ALA A 299 20.85 29.32 -20.73
N ALA A 300 20.38 28.36 -19.93
CA ALA A 300 19.78 28.62 -18.63
C ALA A 300 20.75 29.41 -17.73
N SER A 301 20.30 30.54 -17.19
CA SER A 301 21.14 31.42 -16.38
C SER A 301 21.46 30.79 -15.02
N GLU A 302 22.61 31.11 -14.44
CA GLU A 302 23.01 30.66 -13.08
C GLU A 302 21.91 30.85 -12.03
N LYS A 303 21.05 31.88 -12.16
CA LYS A 303 19.89 32.15 -11.31
C LYS A 303 18.79 31.07 -11.38
N GLU A 304 18.58 30.46 -12.56
CA GLU A 304 17.57 29.39 -12.69
C GLU A 304 18.06 28.06 -12.14
N VAL A 305 19.35 27.79 -12.28
CA VAL A 305 20.04 26.66 -11.65
C VAL A 305 20.01 26.80 -10.13
N GLU A 306 20.26 27.99 -9.61
CA GLU A 306 20.25 28.28 -8.17
C GLU A 306 18.83 28.21 -7.57
N LYS A 307 17.80 28.63 -8.34
CA LYS A 307 16.39 28.52 -7.93
C LYS A 307 15.92 27.06 -7.91
N ALA A 308 16.35 26.23 -8.86
CA ALA A 308 16.08 24.79 -8.88
C ALA A 308 16.79 24.09 -7.72
N VAL A 309 18.04 24.45 -7.40
CA VAL A 309 18.78 23.94 -6.26
C VAL A 309 18.13 24.35 -4.93
N GLN A 310 17.61 25.58 -4.79
CA GLN A 310 16.92 26.04 -3.59
C GLN A 310 15.59 25.30 -3.33
N VAL A 311 14.83 24.96 -4.37
CA VAL A 311 13.60 24.18 -4.25
C VAL A 311 13.90 22.75 -3.76
N PHE A 312 14.98 22.13 -4.23
CA PHE A 312 15.40 20.79 -3.80
C PHE A 312 16.07 20.76 -2.42
N THR A 313 16.73 21.85 -2.00
CA THR A 313 17.40 21.92 -0.69
C THR A 313 16.46 22.30 0.45
N LYS A 314 15.34 22.97 0.20
CA LYS A 314 14.32 23.26 1.23
C LYS A 314 13.67 22.01 1.81
N GLU A 315 13.61 20.90 1.06
CA GLU A 315 13.13 19.60 1.59
C GLU A 315 14.20 18.80 2.35
N LEU A 316 15.45 19.31 2.38
CA LEU A 316 16.62 18.62 2.94
C LEU A 316 17.21 19.33 4.18
N ASP A 317 16.50 20.25 4.77
CA ASP A 317 16.98 21.16 5.81
C ASP A 317 17.11 20.58 7.24
N PRO A 318 17.30 19.26 7.46
CA PRO A 318 18.11 18.78 8.58
C PRO A 318 19.31 17.91 8.20
N LEU A 319 19.76 17.90 6.95
CA LEU A 319 20.86 17.02 6.52
C LEU A 319 22.20 17.77 6.49
N ALA A 320 23.26 17.10 7.02
CA ALA A 320 24.61 17.63 7.16
C ALA A 320 25.19 18.19 5.85
N ASP A 321 26.12 19.16 5.96
CA ASP A 321 26.78 19.83 4.82
C ASP A 321 27.45 18.89 3.82
N SER A 322 27.83 17.69 4.22
CA SER A 322 28.35 16.64 3.36
C SER A 322 27.35 16.21 2.27
N VAL A 323 26.04 16.13 2.59
CA VAL A 323 24.98 15.79 1.62
C VAL A 323 24.75 16.93 0.64
N LYS A 324 24.78 18.19 1.12
CA LYS A 324 24.67 19.38 0.26
C LYS A 324 25.84 19.44 -0.74
N LYS A 325 27.04 19.08 -0.31
CA LYS A 325 28.26 19.04 -1.15
C LYS A 325 28.21 17.91 -2.21
N ALA A 326 27.69 16.72 -1.83
CA ALA A 326 27.51 15.59 -2.74
C ALA A 326 26.45 15.88 -3.82
N VAL A 327 25.35 16.53 -3.47
CA VAL A 327 24.30 16.97 -4.41
C VAL A 327 24.86 18.01 -5.39
N ARG A 328 25.59 19.04 -4.93
CA ARG A 328 26.24 20.04 -5.81
C ARG A 328 27.21 19.40 -6.79
N LYS A 329 28.02 18.43 -6.34
CA LYS A 329 28.98 17.71 -7.21
C LYS A 329 28.28 16.83 -8.26
N ALA A 330 27.14 16.23 -7.92
CA ALA A 330 26.36 15.40 -8.84
C ALA A 330 25.66 16.27 -9.92
N VAL A 331 25.13 17.43 -9.52
CA VAL A 331 24.48 18.39 -10.44
C VAL A 331 25.51 19.02 -11.39
N ALA A 332 26.69 19.42 -10.88
CA ALA A 332 27.76 19.97 -11.72
C ALA A 332 28.33 18.96 -12.74
N LYS A 333 28.27 17.67 -12.45
CA LYS A 333 28.75 16.60 -13.33
C LYS A 333 27.76 16.23 -14.45
N ALA A 334 26.51 16.66 -14.36
CA ALA A 334 25.43 16.31 -15.30
C ALA A 334 25.42 17.14 -16.60
N GLY A 335 26.16 18.26 -16.70
CA GLY A 335 26.31 19.07 -17.89
C GLY A 335 25.05 19.86 -18.31
N GLU A 336 25.25 20.94 -19.01
CA GLU A 336 24.21 21.94 -19.37
C GLU A 336 23.13 21.45 -20.36
N ASP A 337 23.33 20.35 -21.09
CA ASP A 337 22.42 19.87 -22.15
C ASP A 337 21.18 19.10 -21.68
N VAL A 338 20.94 19.06 -20.37
CA VAL A 338 20.12 18.00 -19.78
C VAL A 338 18.84 18.51 -19.06
N LEU A 339 18.58 19.82 -19.02
CA LEU A 339 17.54 20.38 -18.14
C LEU A 339 16.10 20.42 -18.70
N ASN A 340 15.86 20.05 -19.94
CA ASN A 340 14.55 20.20 -20.60
C ASN A 340 13.81 18.89 -20.93
N ASP A 341 14.37 17.71 -20.66
CA ASP A 341 13.74 16.42 -20.99
C ASP A 341 13.24 15.70 -19.73
N LYS A 342 12.05 15.08 -19.83
CA LYS A 342 11.36 14.39 -18.73
C LYS A 342 12.12 13.13 -18.25
N ASP A 343 12.80 12.45 -19.16
CA ASP A 343 13.65 11.30 -18.86
C ASP A 343 14.89 11.68 -18.06
N VAL A 344 15.30 12.93 -18.20
CA VAL A 344 16.43 13.52 -17.50
C VAL A 344 16.10 13.86 -16.05
N LYS A 345 14.89 14.37 -15.77
CA LYS A 345 14.42 14.55 -14.37
C LYS A 345 14.40 13.21 -13.61
N ASP A 346 14.04 12.12 -14.26
CA ASP A 346 14.05 10.81 -13.64
C ASP A 346 15.46 10.22 -13.49
N THR A 347 16.37 10.55 -14.42
CA THR A 347 17.79 10.18 -14.30
C THR A 347 18.49 11.01 -13.23
N MET A 348 18.24 12.31 -13.13
CA MET A 348 18.73 13.16 -12.04
C MET A 348 18.20 12.70 -10.67
N LYS A 349 16.91 12.35 -10.54
CA LYS A 349 16.36 11.76 -9.31
C LYS A 349 17.08 10.47 -8.92
N LYS A 350 17.46 9.62 -9.87
CA LYS A 350 18.21 8.38 -9.59
C LYS A 350 19.64 8.69 -9.14
N VAL A 351 20.32 9.65 -9.77
CA VAL A 351 21.68 10.07 -9.42
C VAL A 351 21.71 10.74 -8.05
N VAL A 352 20.79 11.66 -7.76
CA VAL A 352 20.66 12.30 -6.44
C VAL A 352 20.31 11.25 -5.38
N LYS A 353 19.40 10.35 -5.65
CA LYS A 353 19.04 9.28 -4.71
C LYS A 353 20.20 8.32 -4.42
N LYS A 354 21.06 8.06 -5.40
CA LYS A 354 22.28 7.25 -5.22
C LYS A 354 23.31 8.02 -4.40
N ALA A 355 23.55 9.30 -4.70
CA ALA A 355 24.48 10.14 -3.96
C ALA A 355 24.07 10.35 -2.49
N VAL A 356 22.76 10.56 -2.23
CA VAL A 356 22.21 10.65 -0.86
C VAL A 356 22.39 9.32 -0.12
N LYS A 357 22.15 8.18 -0.78
CA LYS A 357 22.30 6.85 -0.17
C LYS A 357 23.76 6.55 0.20
N GLU A 358 24.70 6.96 -0.64
CA GLU A 358 26.14 6.80 -0.38
C GLU A 358 26.59 7.73 0.75
N ALA A 359 26.17 9.00 0.77
CA ALA A 359 26.48 9.94 1.83
C ALA A 359 25.88 9.55 3.20
N VAL A 360 24.67 8.97 3.22
CA VAL A 360 24.06 8.44 4.45
C VAL A 360 24.81 7.20 4.93
N LYS A 361 25.29 6.35 4.02
CA LYS A 361 26.10 5.17 4.37
C LYS A 361 27.46 5.58 4.97
N GLU A 362 28.11 6.57 4.40
CA GLU A 362 29.36 7.16 4.93
C GLU A 362 29.14 7.77 6.32
N ALA A 363 28.09 8.58 6.48
CA ALA A 363 27.80 9.20 7.78
C ALA A 363 27.43 8.18 8.89
N VAL A 364 26.80 7.07 8.53
CA VAL A 364 26.52 5.97 9.47
C VAL A 364 27.80 5.23 9.84
N GLN A 365 28.70 5.00 8.88
CA GLN A 365 29.99 4.38 9.14
C GLN A 365 30.87 5.27 10.05
N ASP A 366 30.94 6.57 9.75
CA ASP A 366 31.66 7.54 10.56
C ASP A 366 31.13 7.62 12.00
N ALA A 367 29.78 7.49 12.17
CA ALA A 367 29.18 7.46 13.50
C ALA A 367 29.48 6.16 14.26
N GLN A 368 29.55 5.02 13.56
CA GLN A 368 29.93 3.73 14.14
C GLN A 368 31.42 3.73 14.56
N ASP A 369 32.28 4.21 13.70
CA ASP A 369 33.75 4.32 13.98
C ASP A 369 34.00 5.27 15.17
N ALA A 370 33.23 6.38 15.26
CA ALA A 370 33.30 7.30 16.40
C ALA A 370 32.78 6.67 17.70
N GLN A 371 31.80 5.79 17.63
CA GLN A 371 31.30 5.05 18.80
C GLN A 371 32.34 4.01 19.28
N GLU A 372 32.93 3.25 18.37
CA GLU A 372 34.00 2.27 18.71
C GLU A 372 35.21 2.94 19.38
N VAL A 373 35.59 4.17 18.92
CA VAL A 373 36.65 4.94 19.54
C VAL A 373 36.28 5.38 20.97
N ARG A 374 35.02 5.77 21.22
CA ARG A 374 34.55 6.12 22.57
C ARG A 374 34.54 4.92 23.50
N ASP A 375 33.98 3.79 23.02
CA ASP A 375 33.91 2.55 23.80
C ASP A 375 35.32 2.02 24.14
N ALA A 376 36.27 2.16 23.21
CA ALA A 376 37.67 1.81 23.44
C ALA A 376 38.37 2.76 24.45
N GLN A 377 37.98 4.03 24.48
CA GLN A 377 38.50 5.01 25.45
C GLN A 377 37.93 4.76 26.85
N GLU A 378 36.60 4.52 26.95
CA GLU A 378 35.94 4.17 28.23
C GLU A 378 36.51 2.86 28.82
N ALA A 379 36.80 1.86 27.96
CA ALA A 379 37.41 0.61 28.38
C ALA A 379 38.86 0.79 28.88
N LYS A 380 39.61 1.80 28.41
CA LYS A 380 40.95 2.17 28.92
C LYS A 380 40.85 2.92 30.23
N ASP A 381 39.88 3.83 30.36
CA ASP A 381 39.69 4.62 31.56
C ASP A 381 39.17 3.78 32.74
N ALA A 382 38.41 2.70 32.46
CA ALA A 382 37.96 1.73 33.45
C ALA A 382 39.07 0.77 33.97
N LYS A 383 40.24 0.77 33.35
CA LYS A 383 41.45 0.01 33.77
C LYS A 383 42.56 0.90 34.33
N GLY A 384 42.16 1.95 35.04
CA GLY A 384 43.09 2.85 35.77
C GLY A 384 43.85 2.15 36.87
N PRO A 385 44.94 2.78 37.37
CA PRO A 385 46.15 2.15 37.86
C PRO A 385 45.99 1.29 39.09
#